data_393cb75b9dd8610821447a7a9f739d86
#
_entry.id   393cb75b9dd8610821447a7a9f739d86
#
_cell.length_a   1.000
_cell.length_b   1.000
_cell.length_c   1.000
_cell.angle_alpha   90.00
_cell.angle_beta   90.00
_cell.angle_gamma   90.00
#
_symmetry.space_group_name_H-M   'P 1'
#
loop_
_entity.id
_entity.type
_entity.pdbx_description
1 polymer ?
#
loop_
_entity_poly.entity_id
_entity_poly.type
_entity_poly.pdbx_seq_one_letter_code
_entity_poly.pdbx_strand_id
1 'polypeptide(L)'
;MYAALRLLTISGVFALSIWGCSTARPDGPFDPGTVPPTPDYSKLDNWAAHPDKADAADRTPCPEAVDWQKTAQADVFFLYPTSYYGRGTRSKTWNAAVDDPKVNTRTDSASILYQATIFNGAGRVFAPRYRQAHLQAFFTKDKESAEKALTVAYSDVLAAFDYYLKYWNNGRPFVVVGHSQGSVHAMNLIRERIEGTPLHSKLIAAYLVGWPVKRDFFRVVKPCESPTETGCFCTWRTWE
;
A
#
# COMPACT_ATOMS: atom_id res chain seq x y z
N MET A 1 -2.77 65.27 -47.89
CA MET A 1 -3.06 63.80 -48.13
C MET A 1 -2.57 63.02 -46.93
N TYR A 2 -3.46 62.74 -46.00
CA TYR A 2 -3.13 61.91 -44.80
C TYR A 2 -3.76 60.57 -44.97
N ALA A 3 -2.91 59.52 -45.02
CA ALA A 3 -3.33 58.15 -45.05
C ALA A 3 -3.49 57.64 -43.61
N ALA A 4 -4.70 57.23 -43.22
CA ALA A 4 -5.03 56.69 -41.93
C ALA A 4 -4.74 55.18 -41.93
N LEU A 5 -3.77 54.74 -41.11
CA LEU A 5 -3.43 53.36 -40.86
C LEU A 5 -4.39 52.78 -39.82
N ARG A 6 -5.27 51.86 -40.24
CA ARG A 6 -6.16 51.13 -39.32
C ARG A 6 -5.37 49.95 -38.74
N LEU A 7 -5.08 49.96 -37.43
CA LEU A 7 -4.62 48.83 -36.68
C LEU A 7 -5.82 47.88 -36.39
N LEU A 8 -5.79 46.70 -36.94
CA LEU A 8 -6.65 45.58 -36.54
C LEU A 8 -6.04 44.92 -35.32
N THR A 9 -6.64 45.07 -34.17
CA THR A 9 -6.34 44.30 -32.96
C THR A 9 -7.07 42.98 -33.02
N ILE A 10 -6.33 41.89 -33.27
CA ILE A 10 -6.84 40.52 -33.16
C ILE A 10 -6.74 40.11 -31.68
N SER A 11 -7.86 40.17 -30.97
CA SER A 11 -7.97 39.61 -29.61
C SER A 11 -8.12 38.10 -29.72
N GLY A 12 -6.99 37.39 -29.66
CA GLY A 12 -6.99 35.94 -29.52
C GLY A 12 -7.38 35.54 -28.12
N VAL A 13 -8.60 35.02 -27.94
CA VAL A 13 -9.03 34.37 -26.71
C VAL A 13 -8.34 33.01 -26.63
N PHE A 14 -7.28 32.91 -25.86
CA PHE A 14 -6.68 31.64 -25.47
C PHE A 14 -7.62 30.95 -24.45
N ALA A 15 -8.47 30.07 -24.93
CA ALA A 15 -9.18 29.13 -24.07
C ALA A 15 -8.17 28.14 -23.49
N LEU A 16 -7.67 28.42 -22.28
CA LEU A 16 -6.95 27.43 -21.46
C LEU A 16 -7.91 26.29 -21.12
N SER A 17 -7.86 25.23 -21.89
CA SER A 17 -8.49 23.95 -21.53
C SER A 17 -7.77 23.43 -20.30
N ILE A 18 -8.33 23.69 -19.12
CA ILE A 18 -7.92 23.01 -17.87
C ILE A 18 -8.33 21.53 -18.02
N TRP A 19 -7.45 20.74 -18.56
CA TRP A 19 -7.58 19.30 -18.50
C TRP A 19 -7.36 18.89 -17.04
N GLY A 20 -8.43 18.95 -16.28
CA GLY A 20 -8.46 18.39 -14.95
C GLY A 20 -8.02 16.93 -15.05
N CYS A 21 -7.00 16.55 -14.28
CA CYS A 21 -6.58 15.16 -14.11
C CYS A 21 -7.71 14.39 -13.44
N SER A 22 -8.76 13.99 -14.18
CA SER A 22 -9.76 13.08 -13.65
C SER A 22 -9.09 11.71 -13.51
N THR A 23 -8.90 11.25 -12.29
CA THR A 23 -8.62 9.85 -12.03
C THR A 23 -9.78 9.03 -12.57
N ALA A 24 -9.51 7.98 -13.35
CA ALA A 24 -10.56 7.06 -13.75
C ALA A 24 -11.30 6.56 -12.51
N ARG A 25 -12.60 6.31 -12.63
CA ARG A 25 -13.45 5.84 -11.53
C ARG A 25 -13.93 4.44 -11.85
N PRO A 26 -14.24 3.62 -10.84
CA PRO A 26 -14.99 2.39 -11.05
C PRO A 26 -16.32 2.68 -11.76
N ASP A 27 -16.76 1.77 -12.63
CA ASP A 27 -18.04 1.88 -13.32
C ASP A 27 -19.19 1.42 -12.38
N GLY A 28 -19.95 2.37 -11.86
CA GLY A 28 -21.10 2.10 -10.99
C GLY A 28 -20.79 1.57 -9.59
N PRO A 29 -21.78 1.06 -8.89
CA PRO A 29 -21.64 0.45 -7.57
C PRO A 29 -20.76 -0.80 -7.58
N PHE A 30 -20.32 -1.24 -6.39
CA PHE A 30 -19.58 -2.48 -6.23
C PHE A 30 -20.41 -3.69 -6.69
N ASP A 31 -19.87 -4.44 -7.64
CA ASP A 31 -20.46 -5.67 -8.15
C ASP A 31 -19.56 -6.87 -7.80
N PRO A 32 -20.06 -7.82 -6.96
CA PRO A 32 -19.30 -9.03 -6.61
C PRO A 32 -18.88 -9.86 -7.82
N GLY A 33 -19.65 -9.82 -8.93
CA GLY A 33 -19.34 -10.53 -10.17
C GLY A 33 -18.10 -10.00 -10.89
N THR A 34 -17.61 -8.79 -10.53
CA THR A 34 -16.43 -8.17 -11.11
C THR A 34 -15.18 -8.31 -10.24
N VAL A 35 -15.30 -8.94 -9.06
CA VAL A 35 -14.17 -9.13 -8.15
C VAL A 35 -13.21 -10.15 -8.74
N PRO A 36 -11.91 -9.82 -8.88
CA PRO A 36 -10.93 -10.76 -9.41
C PRO A 36 -10.77 -12.01 -8.53
N PRO A 37 -10.22 -13.11 -9.07
CA PRO A 37 -9.96 -14.33 -8.31
C PRO A 37 -9.09 -14.08 -7.09
N THR A 38 -9.34 -14.85 -6.03
CA THR A 38 -8.54 -14.81 -4.79
C THR A 38 -7.11 -15.28 -5.06
N PRO A 39 -6.08 -14.56 -4.60
CA PRO A 39 -4.69 -14.96 -4.78
C PRO A 39 -4.33 -16.21 -3.97
N ASP A 40 -3.46 -17.04 -4.55
CA ASP A 40 -2.86 -18.22 -3.90
C ASP A 40 -1.46 -17.86 -3.38
N TYR A 41 -1.33 -17.63 -2.08
CA TYR A 41 -0.07 -17.19 -1.46
C TYR A 41 1.00 -18.28 -1.35
N SER A 42 0.74 -19.52 -1.78
CA SER A 42 1.78 -20.51 -1.99
C SER A 42 2.69 -20.18 -3.18
N LYS A 43 2.25 -19.29 -4.08
CA LYS A 43 2.97 -18.87 -5.28
C LYS A 43 3.73 -17.58 -5.03
N LEU A 44 5.04 -17.59 -5.27
CA LEU A 44 5.90 -16.40 -5.09
C LEU A 44 5.49 -15.22 -5.98
N ASP A 45 4.83 -15.46 -7.13
CA ASP A 45 4.32 -14.41 -8.00
C ASP A 45 3.24 -13.55 -7.34
N ASN A 46 2.55 -14.10 -6.33
CA ASN A 46 1.57 -13.36 -5.53
C ASN A 46 2.20 -12.57 -4.36
N TRP A 47 3.52 -12.39 -4.40
CA TRP A 47 4.26 -11.50 -3.51
C TRP A 47 5.00 -10.44 -4.33
N ALA A 48 4.86 -9.19 -3.96
CA ALA A 48 5.61 -8.09 -4.57
C ALA A 48 7.07 -8.10 -4.09
N ALA A 49 7.29 -8.48 -2.80
CA ALA A 49 8.61 -8.77 -2.27
C ALA A 49 8.58 -10.07 -1.44
N HIS A 50 9.64 -10.87 -1.56
CA HIS A 50 9.82 -12.10 -0.82
C HIS A 50 11.31 -12.50 -0.79
N PRO A 51 11.88 -12.89 0.36
CA PRO A 51 13.32 -13.15 0.49
C PRO A 51 13.86 -14.29 -0.40
N ASP A 52 12.98 -15.18 -0.92
CA ASP A 52 13.36 -16.29 -1.79
C ASP A 52 13.26 -15.95 -3.30
N LYS A 53 13.06 -14.69 -3.66
CA LYS A 53 13.04 -14.24 -5.05
C LYS A 53 13.79 -12.92 -5.20
N ALA A 54 14.35 -12.66 -6.37
CA ALA A 54 14.91 -11.35 -6.69
C ALA A 54 13.78 -10.35 -6.99
N ASP A 55 13.76 -9.25 -6.27
CA ASP A 55 12.74 -8.20 -6.46
C ASP A 55 13.26 -6.79 -6.08
N ALA A 56 12.36 -5.80 -6.14
CA ALA A 56 12.74 -4.42 -5.92
C ALA A 56 13.12 -4.11 -4.46
N ALA A 57 12.71 -4.93 -3.49
CA ALA A 57 13.07 -4.74 -2.09
C ALA A 57 14.53 -5.12 -1.78
N ASP A 58 15.21 -5.83 -2.69
CA ASP A 58 16.64 -6.18 -2.55
C ASP A 58 17.58 -4.99 -2.87
N ARG A 59 17.03 -3.90 -3.42
CA ARG A 59 17.82 -2.72 -3.77
C ARG A 59 18.21 -1.95 -2.50
N THR A 60 19.42 -1.40 -2.52
CA THR A 60 19.90 -0.55 -1.44
C THR A 60 19.89 0.92 -1.86
N PRO A 61 19.62 1.86 -0.94
CA PRO A 61 19.49 3.29 -1.26
C PRO A 61 20.83 3.95 -1.63
N CYS A 62 21.95 3.37 -1.22
CA CYS A 62 23.29 3.86 -1.51
C CYS A 62 24.28 2.69 -1.52
N PRO A 63 25.47 2.86 -2.10
CA PRO A 63 26.49 1.80 -2.18
C PRO A 63 26.97 1.24 -0.83
N GLU A 64 26.90 2.05 0.23
CA GLU A 64 27.32 1.68 1.58
C GLU A 64 26.26 0.88 2.33
N ALA A 65 24.99 0.94 1.89
CA ALA A 65 23.92 0.18 2.49
C ALA A 65 23.98 -1.29 2.05
N VAL A 66 23.70 -2.18 2.97
CA VAL A 66 23.76 -3.63 2.74
C VAL A 66 22.38 -4.24 2.90
N ASP A 67 22.01 -5.09 1.96
CA ASP A 67 20.86 -5.97 2.10
C ASP A 67 21.20 -7.11 3.07
N TRP A 68 20.62 -7.06 4.26
CA TRP A 68 20.83 -8.05 5.31
C TRP A 68 19.74 -9.14 5.34
N GLN A 69 18.82 -9.17 4.41
CA GLN A 69 17.67 -10.08 4.43
C GLN A 69 18.08 -11.56 4.66
N LYS A 70 19.17 -12.01 4.03
CA LYS A 70 19.64 -13.41 4.15
C LYS A 70 20.08 -13.80 5.56
N THR A 71 20.53 -12.85 6.36
CA THR A 71 21.06 -13.07 7.72
C THR A 71 20.18 -12.47 8.82
N ALA A 72 19.14 -11.74 8.43
CA ALA A 72 18.23 -11.07 9.34
C ALA A 72 17.55 -12.03 10.32
N GLN A 73 17.44 -11.61 11.56
CA GLN A 73 16.78 -12.36 12.64
C GLN A 73 15.30 -11.97 12.80
N ALA A 74 14.88 -10.92 12.15
CA ALA A 74 13.50 -10.42 12.15
C ALA A 74 12.90 -10.44 10.73
N ASP A 75 11.59 -10.31 10.66
CA ASP A 75 10.85 -10.18 9.42
C ASP A 75 10.16 -8.82 9.34
N VAL A 76 9.84 -8.39 8.13
CA VAL A 76 9.05 -7.19 7.83
C VAL A 76 7.87 -7.59 6.96
N PHE A 77 6.66 -7.44 7.48
CA PHE A 77 5.44 -7.64 6.73
C PHE A 77 4.97 -6.28 6.22
N PHE A 78 5.17 -6.04 4.93
CA PHE A 78 4.99 -4.72 4.29
C PHE A 78 3.71 -4.65 3.47
N LEU A 79 2.83 -3.71 3.81
CA LEU A 79 1.57 -3.43 3.13
C LEU A 79 1.64 -2.06 2.43
N TYR A 80 1.79 -2.09 1.13
CA TYR A 80 1.98 -0.89 0.30
C TYR A 80 0.65 -0.13 0.05
N PRO A 81 0.73 1.16 -0.36
CA PRO A 81 -0.43 1.95 -0.74
C PRO A 81 -1.03 1.43 -2.06
N THR A 82 -2.28 1.80 -2.35
CA THR A 82 -2.86 1.42 -3.63
C THR A 82 -2.16 2.11 -4.80
N SER A 83 -1.77 1.31 -5.77
CA SER A 83 -1.29 1.72 -7.10
C SER A 83 -2.42 1.67 -8.14
N TYR A 84 -3.62 1.27 -7.72
CA TYR A 84 -4.79 1.12 -8.57
C TYR A 84 -5.61 2.41 -8.60
N TYR A 85 -5.30 3.30 -9.53
CA TYR A 85 -5.98 4.58 -9.73
C TYR A 85 -6.48 4.79 -11.17
N GLY A 86 -6.63 3.71 -11.93
CA GLY A 86 -7.34 3.68 -13.21
C GLY A 86 -6.62 4.29 -14.41
N ARG A 87 -5.56 5.09 -14.25
CA ARG A 87 -4.82 5.63 -15.40
C ARG A 87 -4.16 4.53 -16.21
N GLY A 88 -4.65 4.33 -17.44
CA GLY A 88 -4.11 3.36 -18.40
C GLY A 88 -4.44 1.89 -18.06
N THR A 89 -5.19 1.59 -17.01
CA THR A 89 -5.83 0.29 -16.84
C THR A 89 -7.14 0.28 -17.62
N ARG A 90 -7.49 -0.85 -18.21
CA ARG A 90 -8.80 -1.03 -18.86
C ARG A 90 -9.89 -1.37 -17.85
N SER A 91 -9.50 -1.86 -16.71
CA SER A 91 -10.39 -2.24 -15.65
C SER A 91 -10.95 -1.00 -14.96
N LYS A 92 -12.24 -0.95 -14.84
CA LYS A 92 -13.00 0.05 -14.11
C LYS A 92 -13.73 -0.58 -12.92
N THR A 93 -13.15 -1.65 -12.37
CA THR A 93 -13.65 -2.38 -11.22
C THR A 93 -13.19 -1.73 -9.91
N TRP A 94 -13.83 -2.11 -8.83
CA TRP A 94 -13.48 -1.62 -7.49
C TRP A 94 -12.19 -2.23 -6.94
N ASN A 95 -11.80 -3.42 -7.41
CA ASN A 95 -10.58 -4.11 -6.99
C ASN A 95 -9.71 -4.47 -8.19
N ALA A 96 -8.40 -4.30 -8.06
CA ALA A 96 -7.42 -4.74 -9.04
C ALA A 96 -7.20 -6.26 -8.97
N ALA A 97 -6.96 -6.90 -10.10
CA ALA A 97 -6.41 -8.24 -10.12
C ALA A 97 -4.94 -8.23 -9.65
N VAL A 98 -4.52 -9.26 -8.91
CA VAL A 98 -3.13 -9.34 -8.40
C VAL A 98 -2.09 -9.61 -9.49
N ASP A 99 -2.54 -10.05 -10.65
CA ASP A 99 -1.73 -10.27 -11.85
C ASP A 99 -1.83 -9.13 -12.88
N ASP A 100 -2.49 -7.99 -12.55
CA ASP A 100 -2.51 -6.81 -13.43
C ASP A 100 -1.08 -6.25 -13.59
N PRO A 101 -0.47 -6.36 -14.78
CA PRO A 101 0.93 -6.00 -14.97
C PRO A 101 1.19 -4.51 -14.80
N LYS A 102 0.19 -3.65 -15.06
CA LYS A 102 0.35 -2.19 -14.90
C LYS A 102 0.28 -1.78 -13.44
N VAL A 103 -0.62 -2.39 -12.66
CA VAL A 103 -0.69 -2.17 -11.22
C VAL A 103 0.59 -2.70 -10.56
N ASN A 104 1.04 -3.90 -10.96
CA ASN A 104 2.24 -4.51 -10.42
C ASN A 104 3.49 -3.69 -10.73
N THR A 105 3.68 -3.25 -11.98
CA THR A 105 4.81 -2.38 -12.36
C THR A 105 4.85 -1.10 -11.51
N ARG A 106 3.70 -0.45 -11.28
CA ARG A 106 3.63 0.74 -10.43
C ARG A 106 3.96 0.45 -8.97
N THR A 107 3.44 -0.66 -8.44
CA THR A 107 3.74 -1.09 -7.08
C THR A 107 5.23 -1.36 -6.91
N ASP A 108 5.80 -2.14 -7.81
CA ASP A 108 7.20 -2.60 -7.72
C ASP A 108 8.19 -1.46 -7.93
N SER A 109 7.96 -0.58 -8.94
CA SER A 109 8.85 0.53 -9.26
C SER A 109 8.71 1.76 -8.34
N ALA A 110 7.72 1.79 -7.46
CA ALA A 110 7.51 2.88 -6.53
C ALA A 110 7.50 2.40 -5.07
N SER A 111 6.43 1.71 -4.65
CA SER A 111 6.25 1.37 -3.24
C SER A 111 7.26 0.34 -2.75
N ILE A 112 7.53 -0.71 -3.54
CA ILE A 112 8.54 -1.69 -3.14
C ILE A 112 9.93 -1.07 -3.22
N LEU A 113 10.26 -0.42 -4.35
CA LEU A 113 11.58 0.14 -4.58
C LEU A 113 11.96 1.26 -3.59
N TYR A 114 11.02 2.14 -3.21
CA TYR A 114 11.36 3.34 -2.43
C TYR A 114 10.86 3.31 -0.98
N GLN A 115 10.08 2.31 -0.60
CA GLN A 115 9.53 2.22 0.76
C GLN A 115 9.89 0.91 1.44
N ALA A 116 9.74 -0.24 0.78
CA ALA A 116 10.07 -1.54 1.37
C ALA A 116 11.59 -1.72 1.55
N THR A 117 12.41 -1.21 0.63
CA THR A 117 13.88 -1.23 0.71
C THR A 117 14.47 -0.60 1.97
N ILE A 118 13.74 0.32 2.62
CA ILE A 118 14.17 0.94 3.88
C ILE A 118 14.40 -0.13 4.97
N PHE A 119 13.71 -1.25 4.86
CA PHE A 119 13.68 -2.30 5.87
C PHE A 119 14.59 -3.49 5.56
N ASN A 120 15.18 -3.61 4.36
CA ASN A 120 16.00 -4.76 3.98
C ASN A 120 17.31 -4.89 4.79
N GLY A 121 17.73 -3.80 5.41
CA GLY A 121 18.84 -3.81 6.39
C GLY A 121 18.43 -4.27 7.79
N ALA A 122 17.13 -4.41 8.07
CA ALA A 122 16.61 -4.76 9.39
C ALA A 122 15.94 -6.14 9.43
N GLY A 123 15.34 -6.60 8.33
CA GLY A 123 14.55 -7.83 8.30
C GLY A 123 14.34 -8.38 6.91
N ARG A 124 13.86 -9.63 6.84
CA ARG A 124 13.41 -10.25 5.59
C ARG A 124 12.09 -9.60 5.18
N VAL A 125 11.99 -9.09 3.97
CA VAL A 125 10.82 -8.33 3.51
C VAL A 125 9.81 -9.24 2.83
N PHE A 126 8.59 -9.26 3.36
CA PHE A 126 7.43 -9.94 2.80
C PHE A 126 6.36 -8.92 2.45
N ALA A 127 6.04 -8.73 1.19
CA ALA A 127 5.01 -7.82 0.71
C ALA A 127 4.02 -8.57 -0.20
N PRO A 128 2.84 -8.97 0.32
CA PRO A 128 1.87 -9.71 -0.48
C PRO A 128 1.24 -8.82 -1.56
N ARG A 129 1.00 -9.36 -2.76
CA ARG A 129 0.08 -8.77 -3.70
C ARG A 129 -1.33 -9.04 -3.23
N TYR A 130 -2.14 -8.02 -3.11
CA TYR A 130 -3.53 -8.12 -2.70
C TYR A 130 -4.43 -7.41 -3.70
N ARG A 131 -5.69 -7.80 -3.80
CA ARG A 131 -6.68 -7.15 -4.69
C ARG A 131 -6.96 -5.74 -4.21
N GLN A 132 -6.02 -4.83 -4.50
CA GLN A 132 -6.06 -3.43 -4.06
C GLN A 132 -7.42 -2.80 -4.37
N ALA A 133 -8.03 -2.13 -3.38
CA ALA A 133 -9.18 -1.30 -3.65
C ALA A 133 -8.75 -0.07 -4.47
N HIS A 134 -9.58 0.32 -5.42
CA HIS A 134 -9.34 1.50 -6.24
C HIS A 134 -9.17 2.75 -5.36
N LEU A 135 -8.28 3.66 -5.76
CA LEU A 135 -8.02 4.90 -5.01
C LEU A 135 -9.31 5.69 -4.70
N GLN A 136 -10.31 5.63 -5.57
CA GLN A 136 -11.61 6.27 -5.35
C GLN A 136 -12.37 5.74 -4.13
N ALA A 137 -12.04 4.58 -3.57
CA ALA A 137 -12.64 4.09 -2.33
C ALA A 137 -12.47 5.09 -1.16
N PHE A 138 -11.42 5.91 -1.19
CA PHE A 138 -11.14 6.92 -0.15
C PHE A 138 -11.87 8.26 -0.37
N PHE A 139 -12.34 8.53 -1.58
CA PHE A 139 -12.90 9.84 -1.96
C PHE A 139 -14.36 9.79 -2.37
N THR A 140 -14.92 8.62 -2.63
CA THR A 140 -16.31 8.45 -3.10
C THR A 140 -17.33 8.80 -2.02
N LYS A 141 -18.54 9.21 -2.48
CA LYS A 141 -19.72 9.31 -1.63
C LYS A 141 -20.41 7.95 -1.44
N ASP A 142 -20.17 6.99 -2.33
CA ASP A 142 -20.65 5.61 -2.23
C ASP A 142 -19.79 4.83 -1.22
N LYS A 143 -20.14 5.01 0.06
CA LYS A 143 -19.39 4.39 1.17
C LYS A 143 -19.56 2.87 1.22
N GLU A 144 -20.70 2.37 0.78
CA GLU A 144 -20.98 0.93 0.76
C GLU A 144 -20.07 0.21 -0.24
N SER A 145 -19.94 0.73 -1.48
CA SER A 145 -19.03 0.17 -2.47
C SER A 145 -17.56 0.26 -2.04
N ALA A 146 -17.18 1.37 -1.41
CA ALA A 146 -15.83 1.56 -0.88
C ALA A 146 -15.50 0.55 0.22
N GLU A 147 -16.40 0.32 1.17
CA GLU A 147 -16.23 -0.63 2.26
C GLU A 147 -16.11 -2.07 1.75
N LYS A 148 -16.98 -2.46 0.80
CA LYS A 148 -16.91 -3.79 0.16
C LYS A 148 -15.57 -4.00 -0.54
N ALA A 149 -15.09 -3.01 -1.28
CA ALA A 149 -13.79 -3.09 -1.97
C ALA A 149 -12.62 -3.20 -0.98
N LEU A 150 -12.63 -2.43 0.10
CA LEU A 150 -11.62 -2.51 1.16
C LEU A 150 -11.68 -3.84 1.91
N THR A 151 -12.87 -4.41 2.10
CA THR A 151 -13.06 -5.75 2.71
C THR A 151 -12.44 -6.84 1.86
N VAL A 152 -12.64 -6.80 0.52
CA VAL A 152 -11.96 -7.73 -0.40
C VAL A 152 -10.45 -7.62 -0.28
N ALA A 153 -9.90 -6.41 -0.33
CA ALA A 153 -8.47 -6.17 -0.20
C ALA A 153 -7.91 -6.67 1.15
N TYR A 154 -8.64 -6.42 2.24
CA TYR A 154 -8.24 -6.87 3.57
C TYR A 154 -8.28 -8.39 3.73
N SER A 155 -9.26 -9.07 3.13
CA SER A 155 -9.33 -10.54 3.17
C SER A 155 -8.08 -11.19 2.58
N ASP A 156 -7.51 -10.59 1.54
CA ASP A 156 -6.26 -11.06 0.94
C ASP A 156 -5.05 -10.83 1.87
N VAL A 157 -4.98 -9.64 2.47
CA VAL A 157 -3.91 -9.32 3.44
C VAL A 157 -3.93 -10.30 4.61
N LEU A 158 -5.13 -10.62 5.11
CA LEU A 158 -5.31 -11.58 6.20
C LEU A 158 -4.84 -12.98 5.80
N ALA A 159 -5.27 -13.46 4.63
CA ALA A 159 -4.86 -14.76 4.11
C ALA A 159 -3.34 -14.83 3.87
N ALA A 160 -2.74 -13.75 3.36
CA ALA A 160 -1.30 -13.67 3.17
C ALA A 160 -0.53 -13.70 4.49
N PHE A 161 -1.01 -12.99 5.51
CA PHE A 161 -0.38 -12.98 6.82
C PHE A 161 -0.47 -14.34 7.52
N ASP A 162 -1.65 -14.97 7.47
CA ASP A 162 -1.84 -16.30 8.01
C ASP A 162 -0.94 -17.34 7.30
N TYR A 163 -0.78 -17.23 5.96
CA TYR A 163 0.13 -18.06 5.18
C TYR A 163 1.60 -17.81 5.56
N TYR A 164 2.02 -16.55 5.65
CA TYR A 164 3.36 -16.14 6.07
C TYR A 164 3.71 -16.70 7.45
N LEU A 165 2.83 -16.54 8.44
CA LEU A 165 3.06 -17.08 9.78
C LEU A 165 3.22 -18.59 9.79
N LYS A 166 2.42 -19.30 9.00
CA LYS A 166 2.41 -20.76 8.97
C LYS A 166 3.64 -21.36 8.30
N TYR A 167 4.12 -20.74 7.22
CA TYR A 167 5.10 -21.38 6.36
C TYR A 167 6.48 -20.73 6.33
N TRP A 168 6.59 -19.43 6.66
CA TRP A 168 7.83 -18.68 6.45
C TRP A 168 8.38 -17.95 7.67
N ASN A 169 7.53 -17.51 8.59
CA ASN A 169 7.98 -16.74 9.76
C ASN A 169 8.85 -17.57 10.72
N ASN A 170 8.51 -18.84 10.94
CA ASN A 170 9.25 -19.73 11.85
C ASN A 170 9.43 -19.15 13.27
N GLY A 171 8.41 -18.44 13.78
CA GLY A 171 8.42 -17.83 15.12
C GLY A 171 9.35 -16.65 15.31
N ARG A 172 9.90 -16.06 14.22
CA ARG A 172 10.73 -14.85 14.28
C ARG A 172 9.93 -13.65 14.76
N PRO A 173 10.57 -12.71 15.45
CA PRO A 173 9.97 -11.39 15.67
C PRO A 173 9.78 -10.66 14.34
N PHE A 174 8.80 -9.76 14.28
CA PHE A 174 8.46 -9.08 13.04
C PHE A 174 8.04 -7.62 13.24
N VAL A 175 8.21 -6.85 12.18
CA VAL A 175 7.70 -5.50 12.02
C VAL A 175 6.50 -5.55 11.08
N VAL A 176 5.42 -4.83 11.39
CA VAL A 176 4.30 -4.59 10.48
C VAL A 176 4.42 -3.19 9.92
N VAL A 177 4.48 -3.06 8.61
CA VAL A 177 4.56 -1.75 7.95
C VAL A 177 3.36 -1.56 7.04
N GLY A 178 2.68 -0.44 7.16
CA GLY A 178 1.60 -0.03 6.26
C GLY A 178 1.81 1.40 5.76
N HIS A 179 1.46 1.65 4.51
CA HIS A 179 1.35 3.01 3.97
C HIS A 179 -0.02 3.22 3.31
N SER A 180 -0.72 4.31 3.65
CA SER A 180 -2.01 4.69 3.08
C SER A 180 -3.04 3.55 3.19
N GLN A 181 -3.54 2.96 2.08
CA GLN A 181 -4.42 1.79 2.12
C GLN A 181 -3.79 0.63 2.90
N GLY A 182 -2.48 0.40 2.76
CA GLY A 182 -1.76 -0.59 3.55
C GLY A 182 -1.82 -0.32 5.06
N SER A 183 -1.83 0.94 5.48
CA SER A 183 -2.00 1.29 6.91
C SER A 183 -3.40 0.94 7.42
N VAL A 184 -4.45 1.16 6.62
CA VAL A 184 -5.82 0.75 6.98
C VAL A 184 -5.88 -0.76 7.21
N HIS A 185 -5.26 -1.54 6.33
CA HIS A 185 -5.22 -3.00 6.46
C HIS A 185 -4.32 -3.44 7.63
N ALA A 186 -3.16 -2.80 7.83
CA ALA A 186 -2.27 -3.08 8.97
C ALA A 186 -2.97 -2.83 10.32
N MET A 187 -3.77 -1.76 10.42
CA MET A 187 -4.54 -1.46 11.62
C MET A 187 -5.54 -2.58 11.95
N ASN A 188 -6.26 -3.07 10.95
CA ASN A 188 -7.20 -4.19 11.13
C ASN A 188 -6.46 -5.48 11.47
N LEU A 189 -5.35 -5.77 10.79
CA LEU A 189 -4.50 -6.93 11.05
C LEU A 189 -3.98 -6.96 12.48
N ILE A 190 -3.48 -5.83 12.99
CA ILE A 190 -3.00 -5.73 14.36
C ILE A 190 -4.13 -6.02 15.36
N ARG A 191 -5.32 -5.47 15.13
CA ARG A 191 -6.48 -5.69 16.01
C ARG A 191 -6.99 -7.13 16.00
N GLU A 192 -6.95 -7.79 14.85
CA GLU A 192 -7.57 -9.11 14.69
C GLU A 192 -6.60 -10.27 14.96
N ARG A 193 -5.31 -10.09 14.68
CA ARG A 193 -4.34 -11.18 14.75
C ARG A 193 -3.24 -11.00 15.78
N ILE A 194 -2.92 -9.76 16.16
CA ILE A 194 -1.72 -9.48 16.94
C ILE A 194 -2.05 -9.03 18.35
N GLU A 195 -2.81 -7.95 18.54
CA GLU A 195 -3.04 -7.44 19.89
C GLU A 195 -3.82 -8.44 20.76
N GLY A 196 -3.37 -8.60 22.00
CA GLY A 196 -4.00 -9.54 22.93
C GLY A 196 -3.79 -11.03 22.62
N THR A 197 -2.95 -11.35 21.64
CA THR A 197 -2.56 -12.73 21.29
C THR A 197 -1.08 -12.96 21.58
N PRO A 198 -0.57 -14.22 21.56
CA PRO A 198 0.86 -14.49 21.67
C PRO A 198 1.73 -13.80 20.62
N LEU A 199 1.17 -13.44 19.46
CA LEU A 199 1.89 -12.70 18.41
C LEU A 199 2.30 -11.29 18.85
N HIS A 200 1.61 -10.69 19.82
CA HIS A 200 2.01 -9.37 20.34
C HIS A 200 3.43 -9.37 20.90
N SER A 201 3.83 -10.44 21.58
CA SER A 201 5.22 -10.57 22.09
C SER A 201 6.27 -10.71 20.99
N LYS A 202 5.85 -10.96 19.74
CA LYS A 202 6.71 -11.04 18.55
C LYS A 202 6.71 -9.77 17.73
N LEU A 203 5.78 -8.85 17.99
CA LEU A 203 5.74 -7.55 17.31
C LEU A 203 6.90 -6.68 17.80
N ILE A 204 7.82 -6.33 16.91
CA ILE A 204 8.87 -5.35 17.21
C ILE A 204 8.24 -3.96 17.21
N ALA A 205 7.67 -3.56 16.09
CA ALA A 205 6.96 -2.29 15.95
C ALA A 205 5.96 -2.34 14.79
N ALA A 206 4.96 -1.47 14.82
CA ALA A 206 4.11 -1.20 13.68
C ALA A 206 4.33 0.22 13.15
N TYR A 207 4.65 0.36 11.87
CA TYR A 207 4.74 1.67 11.19
C TYR A 207 3.48 1.88 10.33
N LEU A 208 2.63 2.83 10.74
CA LEU A 208 1.34 3.11 10.13
C LEU A 208 1.37 4.50 9.46
N VAL A 209 1.88 4.53 8.23
CA VAL A 209 2.25 5.77 7.54
C VAL A 209 1.12 6.26 6.64
N GLY A 210 0.93 7.59 6.57
CA GLY A 210 -0.01 8.22 5.66
C GLY A 210 -1.48 7.99 5.99
N TRP A 211 -1.79 7.56 7.23
CA TRP A 211 -3.15 7.39 7.73
C TRP A 211 -3.26 7.88 9.18
N PRO A 212 -4.38 8.53 9.56
CA PRO A 212 -4.56 8.99 10.94
C PRO A 212 -4.83 7.81 11.87
N VAL A 213 -3.99 7.64 12.88
CA VAL A 213 -4.19 6.65 13.95
C VAL A 213 -4.27 7.36 15.28
N LYS A 214 -5.39 7.23 15.99
CA LYS A 214 -5.55 7.80 17.33
C LYS A 214 -4.67 7.04 18.32
N ARG A 215 -4.17 7.73 19.36
CA ARG A 215 -3.33 7.13 20.40
C ARG A 215 -3.99 5.95 21.11
N ASP A 216 -5.30 5.96 21.22
CA ASP A 216 -6.17 4.95 21.85
C ASP A 216 -6.86 4.01 20.85
N PHE A 217 -6.39 3.97 19.59
CA PHE A 217 -7.01 3.14 18.55
C PHE A 217 -6.94 1.64 18.88
N PHE A 218 -5.80 1.19 19.41
CA PHE A 218 -5.61 -0.17 19.88
C PHE A 218 -5.84 -0.27 21.39
N ARG A 219 -6.23 -1.44 21.88
CA ARG A 219 -6.46 -1.67 23.31
C ARG A 219 -5.16 -1.90 24.07
N VAL A 220 -4.25 -2.69 23.48
CA VAL A 220 -3.00 -3.16 24.10
C VAL A 220 -1.78 -2.53 23.45
N VAL A 221 -1.71 -2.51 22.13
CA VAL A 221 -0.59 -1.90 21.39
C VAL A 221 -0.64 -0.38 21.59
N LYS A 222 0.42 0.21 22.13
CA LYS A 222 0.51 1.65 22.44
C LYS A 222 1.42 2.37 21.46
N PRO A 223 1.32 3.70 21.33
CA PRO A 223 2.35 4.46 20.61
C PRO A 223 3.71 4.21 21.22
N CYS A 224 4.75 4.08 20.38
CA CYS A 224 6.14 3.97 20.86
C CYS A 224 6.58 5.28 21.52
N GLU A 225 7.19 5.21 22.71
CA GLU A 225 7.67 6.37 23.47
C GLU A 225 9.21 6.45 23.49
N SER A 226 9.90 5.38 23.10
CA SER A 226 11.35 5.35 22.98
C SER A 226 11.83 4.55 21.77
N PRO A 227 13.06 4.76 21.27
CA PRO A 227 13.62 4.03 20.13
C PRO A 227 13.85 2.54 20.39
N THR A 228 13.90 2.09 21.62
CA THR A 228 14.17 0.70 22.03
C THR A 228 12.93 -0.05 22.47
N GLU A 229 11.77 0.63 22.46
CA GLU A 229 10.50 0.01 22.83
C GLU A 229 10.01 -0.96 21.75
N THR A 230 9.42 -2.07 22.15
CA THR A 230 8.83 -3.06 21.27
C THR A 230 7.35 -3.32 21.59
N GLY A 231 6.61 -3.93 20.65
CA GLY A 231 5.18 -4.15 20.82
C GLY A 231 4.33 -2.87 20.66
N CYS A 232 4.86 -1.83 20.03
CA CYS A 232 4.26 -0.51 19.94
C CYS A 232 4.06 -0.07 18.48
N PHE A 233 3.43 1.09 18.25
CA PHE A 233 3.25 1.63 16.92
C PHE A 233 3.75 3.06 16.77
N CYS A 234 4.23 3.38 15.54
CA CYS A 234 4.54 4.73 15.08
C CYS A 234 3.58 5.12 13.96
N THR A 235 3.14 6.36 13.95
CA THR A 235 2.29 6.89 12.89
C THR A 235 2.62 8.33 12.58
N TRP A 236 2.60 8.67 11.30
CA TRP A 236 2.73 10.05 10.82
C TRP A 236 2.03 10.21 9.47
N ARG A 237 1.67 11.43 9.15
CA ARG A 237 1.12 11.83 7.85
C ARG A 237 1.47 13.28 7.57
N THR A 238 1.50 13.63 6.29
CA THR A 238 1.62 15.03 5.85
C THR A 238 0.25 15.71 5.95
N TRP A 239 0.25 16.94 6.42
CA TRP A 239 -0.89 17.87 6.39
C TRP A 239 -0.52 19.05 5.50
N GLU A 240 -1.52 19.56 4.78
CA GLU A 240 -1.49 20.88 4.18
C GLU A 240 -2.26 21.86 5.07
#